data_588f198488617746e0dcb68156208041
#
_entry.id   588f198488617746e0dcb68156208041
#
_cell.length_a   1.000
_cell.length_b   1.000
_cell.length_c   1.000
_cell.angle_alpha   90.00
_cell.angle_beta   90.00
_cell.angle_gamma   90.00
#
_symmetry.space_group_name_H-M   'P 1'
#
loop_
_entity.id
_entity.type
_entity.pdbx_description
1 polymer ?
#
loop_
_entity_poly.entity_id
_entity_poly.type
_entity_poly.pdbx_seq_one_letter_code
_entity_poly.pdbx_strand_id
1 'polypeptide(L)'
;MAEYSPMMQHYLQTKEEYKDCILFYRLGDFYEMFFDDAITASRELELTLTGKDCGQAERAPMCGIPYHAAETYIARLIEKGYKVAICEQLEDPKQAKGIVKRDVIRVVTPGTVMESNLLEEKKNNYIMSIYKNGIYYGVAVCDLTTADFKTTQIKDQNNFITLLDEISRFSPAEIIVNTMMYESVQEISKIRERFNIYLSLIHISEPTRPISI
;
A
#
# COMPACT_ATOMS: atom_id res chain seq x y z
N MET A 1 -0.13 -24.81 -23.66
CA MET A 1 0.01 -23.34 -23.48
C MET A 1 1.45 -23.08 -23.12
N ALA A 2 2.10 -22.08 -23.71
CA ALA A 2 3.45 -21.71 -23.31
C ALA A 2 3.41 -21.21 -21.83
N GLU A 3 4.38 -21.63 -21.04
CA GLU A 3 4.47 -21.27 -19.64
C GLU A 3 5.23 -19.95 -19.49
N TYR A 4 4.82 -19.08 -18.57
CA TYR A 4 5.56 -17.86 -18.27
C TYR A 4 7.01 -18.18 -17.84
N SER A 5 7.94 -17.30 -18.16
CA SER A 5 9.31 -17.44 -17.66
C SER A 5 9.33 -17.52 -16.13
N PRO A 6 10.28 -18.23 -15.51
CA PRO A 6 10.32 -18.40 -14.06
C PRO A 6 10.30 -17.08 -13.28
N MET A 7 10.97 -16.04 -13.79
CA MET A 7 10.93 -14.70 -13.21
C MET A 7 9.52 -14.09 -13.26
N MET A 8 8.82 -14.27 -14.36
CA MET A 8 7.47 -13.74 -14.53
C MET A 8 6.44 -14.50 -13.69
N GLN A 9 6.63 -15.80 -13.49
CA GLN A 9 5.81 -16.60 -12.58
C GLN A 9 5.94 -16.08 -11.14
N HIS A 10 7.18 -15.81 -10.69
CA HIS A 10 7.42 -15.24 -9.37
C HIS A 10 6.80 -13.83 -9.23
N TYR A 11 6.93 -12.99 -10.26
CA TYR A 11 6.28 -11.67 -10.27
C TYR A 11 4.76 -11.79 -10.09
N LEU A 12 4.11 -12.65 -10.87
CA LEU A 12 2.66 -12.85 -10.81
C LEU A 12 2.20 -13.42 -9.47
N GLN A 13 2.97 -14.35 -8.88
CA GLN A 13 2.70 -14.88 -7.55
C GLN A 13 2.80 -13.78 -6.49
N THR A 14 3.87 -12.98 -6.51
CA THR A 14 4.03 -11.84 -5.60
C THR A 14 2.88 -10.82 -5.79
N LYS A 15 2.52 -10.53 -7.04
CA LYS A 15 1.42 -9.59 -7.33
C LYS A 15 0.07 -10.07 -6.81
N GLU A 16 -0.17 -11.37 -6.80
CA GLU A 16 -1.40 -11.96 -6.26
C GLU A 16 -1.57 -11.68 -4.76
N GLU A 17 -0.46 -11.60 -4.00
CA GLU A 17 -0.47 -11.25 -2.58
C GLU A 17 -0.64 -9.74 -2.36
N TYR A 18 -0.20 -8.91 -3.31
CA TYR A 18 -0.22 -7.44 -3.23
C TYR A 18 -1.06 -6.81 -4.36
N LYS A 19 -2.26 -7.33 -4.59
CA LYS A 19 -3.15 -6.92 -5.71
C LYS A 19 -3.47 -5.43 -5.74
N ASP A 20 -3.61 -4.83 -4.59
CA ASP A 20 -3.98 -3.43 -4.39
C ASP A 20 -2.78 -2.45 -4.40
N CYS A 21 -1.56 -2.97 -4.61
CA CYS A 21 -0.34 -2.18 -4.67
C CYS A 21 0.23 -2.16 -6.10
N ILE A 22 0.88 -1.08 -6.51
CA ILE A 22 1.78 -1.09 -7.65
C ILE A 22 3.07 -1.78 -7.20
N LEU A 23 3.43 -2.90 -7.85
CA LEU A 23 4.57 -3.71 -7.46
C LEU A 23 5.86 -3.20 -8.13
N PHE A 24 6.74 -2.63 -7.34
CA PHE A 24 8.11 -2.26 -7.75
C PHE A 24 9.01 -3.47 -7.58
N TYR A 25 9.26 -4.17 -8.69
CA TYR A 25 9.97 -5.44 -8.68
C TYR A 25 11.43 -5.25 -9.09
N ARG A 26 12.38 -5.51 -8.18
CA ARG A 26 13.81 -5.28 -8.40
C ARG A 26 14.40 -6.25 -9.41
N LEU A 27 14.98 -5.70 -10.47
CA LEU A 27 15.73 -6.43 -11.49
C LEU A 27 17.04 -5.67 -11.82
N GLY A 28 18.14 -6.11 -11.23
CA GLY A 28 19.42 -5.43 -11.35
C GLY A 28 19.36 -4.01 -10.79
N ASP A 29 19.64 -3.00 -11.61
CA ASP A 29 19.64 -1.60 -11.21
C ASP A 29 18.30 -0.88 -11.39
N PHE A 30 17.23 -1.64 -11.68
CA PHE A 30 15.91 -1.08 -11.91
C PHE A 30 14.85 -1.70 -10.99
N TYR A 31 13.81 -0.93 -10.70
CA TYR A 31 12.50 -1.47 -10.38
C TYR A 31 11.68 -1.52 -11.66
N GLU A 32 11.25 -2.69 -12.05
CA GLU A 32 10.40 -2.91 -13.19
C GLU A 32 8.97 -3.24 -12.73
N MET A 33 7.99 -2.69 -13.44
CA MET A 33 6.56 -2.94 -13.27
C MET A 33 6.05 -3.62 -14.53
N PHE A 34 5.09 -4.55 -14.39
CA PHE A 34 4.57 -5.32 -15.51
C PHE A 34 3.05 -5.28 -15.57
N PHE A 35 2.49 -5.62 -16.73
CA PHE A 35 1.05 -5.70 -16.98
C PHE A 35 0.30 -4.42 -16.56
N ASP A 36 -0.77 -4.54 -15.79
CA ASP A 36 -1.62 -3.42 -15.35
C ASP A 36 -0.85 -2.41 -14.49
N ASP A 37 0.10 -2.87 -13.69
CA ASP A 37 0.98 -1.99 -12.92
C ASP A 37 1.85 -1.13 -13.85
N ALA A 38 2.37 -1.71 -14.93
CA ALA A 38 3.16 -0.95 -15.91
C ALA A 38 2.31 0.08 -16.66
N ILE A 39 1.10 -0.29 -17.05
CA ILE A 39 0.16 0.61 -17.73
C ILE A 39 -0.21 1.79 -16.80
N THR A 40 -0.52 1.49 -15.56
CA THR A 40 -0.86 2.50 -14.55
C THR A 40 0.34 3.39 -14.24
N ALA A 41 1.49 2.80 -13.88
CA ALA A 41 2.69 3.56 -13.51
C ALA A 41 3.23 4.39 -14.69
N SER A 42 3.20 3.88 -15.91
CA SER A 42 3.64 4.66 -17.08
C SER A 42 2.81 5.91 -17.29
N ARG A 43 1.48 5.82 -17.11
CA ARG A 43 0.58 6.97 -17.21
C ARG A 43 0.78 7.96 -16.07
N GLU A 44 0.81 7.48 -14.82
CA GLU A 44 0.85 8.32 -13.63
C GLU A 44 2.22 8.99 -13.41
N LEU A 45 3.29 8.35 -13.85
CA LEU A 45 4.67 8.80 -13.68
C LEU A 45 5.30 9.35 -14.97
N GLU A 46 4.55 9.32 -16.09
CA GLU A 46 5.00 9.74 -17.41
C GLU A 46 6.23 8.95 -17.89
N LEU A 47 6.23 7.63 -17.62
CA LEU A 47 7.28 6.72 -18.04
C LEU A 47 6.98 6.10 -19.40
N THR A 48 8.02 5.77 -20.14
CA THR A 48 7.88 5.04 -21.41
C THR A 48 7.37 3.64 -21.15
N LEU A 49 6.21 3.30 -21.72
CA LEU A 49 5.70 1.94 -21.72
C LEU A 49 6.40 1.15 -22.83
N THR A 50 7.01 0.04 -22.48
CA THR A 50 7.71 -0.88 -23.37
C THR A 50 7.15 -2.29 -23.23
N GLY A 51 7.85 -3.30 -23.75
CA GLY A 51 7.47 -4.70 -23.57
C GLY A 51 8.68 -5.53 -23.19
N LYS A 52 8.48 -6.53 -22.32
CA LYS A 52 9.47 -7.52 -21.92
C LYS A 52 9.07 -8.91 -22.37
N ASP A 53 10.04 -9.70 -22.82
CA ASP A 53 9.81 -11.11 -23.07
C ASP A 53 9.46 -11.82 -21.76
N CYS A 54 8.35 -12.51 -21.76
CA CYS A 54 7.79 -13.19 -20.59
C CYS A 54 7.63 -14.71 -20.79
N GLY A 55 8.15 -15.25 -21.91
CA GLY A 55 7.98 -16.65 -22.28
C GLY A 55 6.67 -16.95 -23.02
N GLN A 56 5.89 -15.92 -23.35
CA GLN A 56 4.67 -16.01 -24.14
C GLN A 56 4.90 -15.47 -25.57
N ALA A 57 3.96 -15.72 -26.46
CA ALA A 57 4.01 -15.17 -27.83
C ALA A 57 3.96 -13.64 -27.82
N GLU A 58 3.22 -13.05 -26.89
CA GLU A 58 3.12 -11.61 -26.70
C GLU A 58 4.05 -11.16 -25.56
N ARG A 59 4.66 -9.99 -25.74
CA ARG A 59 5.51 -9.38 -24.70
C ARG A 59 4.63 -8.78 -23.61
N ALA A 60 5.03 -8.95 -22.34
CA ALA A 60 4.36 -8.29 -21.24
C ALA A 60 4.60 -6.76 -21.29
N PRO A 61 3.56 -5.93 -21.19
CA PRO A 61 3.73 -4.50 -20.98
C PRO A 61 4.67 -4.26 -19.78
N MET A 62 5.62 -3.34 -19.93
CA MET A 62 6.64 -3.06 -18.92
C MET A 62 7.02 -1.58 -18.93
N CYS A 63 7.21 -1.01 -17.75
CA CYS A 63 7.97 0.20 -17.54
C CYS A 63 8.94 0.01 -16.36
N GLY A 64 9.91 0.88 -16.22
CA GLY A 64 10.91 0.75 -15.17
C GLY A 64 11.56 2.07 -14.80
N ILE A 65 12.08 2.12 -13.59
CA ILE A 65 12.80 3.28 -13.04
C ILE A 65 14.12 2.82 -12.44
N PRO A 66 15.18 3.64 -12.43
CA PRO A 66 16.40 3.36 -11.70
C PRO A 66 16.11 3.23 -10.19
N TYR A 67 16.65 2.20 -9.53
CA TYR A 67 16.33 1.94 -8.12
C TYR A 67 16.72 3.10 -7.19
N HIS A 68 17.80 3.79 -7.48
CA HIS A 68 18.29 4.92 -6.69
C HIS A 68 17.37 6.17 -6.80
N ALA A 69 16.48 6.22 -7.78
CA ALA A 69 15.52 7.30 -7.97
C ALA A 69 14.11 6.94 -7.46
N ALA A 70 13.94 5.72 -6.91
CA ALA A 70 12.63 5.17 -6.57
C ALA A 70 11.81 6.06 -5.64
N GLU A 71 12.44 6.69 -4.63
CA GLU A 71 11.75 7.53 -3.66
C GLU A 71 10.92 8.64 -4.31
N THR A 72 11.48 9.33 -5.30
CA THR A 72 10.77 10.40 -6.03
C THR A 72 9.54 9.88 -6.77
N TYR A 73 9.63 8.70 -7.35
CA TYR A 73 8.51 8.09 -8.08
C TYR A 73 7.45 7.51 -7.13
N ILE A 74 7.89 6.91 -6.01
CA ILE A 74 6.99 6.46 -4.94
C ILE A 74 6.18 7.64 -4.41
N ALA A 75 6.83 8.78 -4.12
CA ALA A 75 6.19 10.01 -3.70
C ALA A 75 5.00 10.37 -4.59
N ARG A 76 5.25 10.48 -5.90
CA ARG A 76 4.24 10.86 -6.89
C ARG A 76 3.06 9.87 -6.95
N LEU A 77 3.31 8.58 -6.74
CA LEU A 77 2.24 7.58 -6.67
C LEU A 77 1.43 7.70 -5.38
N ILE A 78 2.10 7.88 -4.25
CA ILE A 78 1.44 8.05 -2.95
C ILE A 78 0.56 9.30 -2.92
N GLU A 79 1.05 10.44 -3.44
CA GLU A 79 0.26 11.69 -3.58
C GLU A 79 -1.00 11.50 -4.41
N LYS A 80 -0.96 10.58 -5.38
CA LYS A 80 -2.11 10.21 -6.21
C LYS A 80 -2.99 9.10 -5.60
N GLY A 81 -2.69 8.68 -4.36
CA GLY A 81 -3.47 7.68 -3.60
C GLY A 81 -3.17 6.22 -3.95
N TYR A 82 -2.07 5.94 -4.67
CA TYR A 82 -1.64 4.55 -4.89
C TYR A 82 -0.83 4.03 -3.71
N LYS A 83 -0.86 2.71 -3.51
CA LYS A 83 0.08 1.98 -2.66
C LYS A 83 1.21 1.41 -3.50
N VAL A 84 2.39 1.32 -2.94
CA VAL A 84 3.56 0.73 -3.60
C VAL A 84 4.13 -0.39 -2.76
N ALA A 85 4.23 -1.59 -3.32
CA ALA A 85 4.94 -2.72 -2.72
C ALA A 85 6.36 -2.78 -3.31
N ILE A 86 7.36 -2.77 -2.45
CA ILE A 86 8.79 -2.80 -2.83
C ILE A 86 9.29 -4.22 -2.68
N CYS A 87 9.53 -4.89 -3.80
CA CYS A 87 10.09 -6.24 -3.87
C CYS A 87 11.58 -6.17 -4.20
N GLU A 88 12.42 -6.54 -3.23
CA GLU A 88 13.88 -6.49 -3.32
C GLU A 88 14.52 -7.84 -3.58
N GLN A 89 15.72 -7.80 -4.15
CA GLN A 89 16.63 -8.94 -4.25
C GLN A 89 17.26 -9.18 -2.88
N LEU A 90 17.07 -10.39 -2.32
CA LEU A 90 17.57 -10.76 -0.99
C LEU A 90 18.96 -11.41 -1.04
N GLU A 91 19.48 -11.66 -2.24
CA GLU A 91 20.80 -12.26 -2.47
C GLU A 91 21.53 -11.61 -3.63
N ASP A 92 22.85 -11.74 -3.63
CA ASP A 92 23.67 -11.24 -4.75
C ASP A 92 23.39 -12.06 -6.02
N PRO A 93 22.97 -11.42 -7.12
CA PRO A 93 22.73 -12.10 -8.39
C PRO A 93 23.89 -12.93 -8.91
N LYS A 94 25.14 -12.55 -8.55
CA LYS A 94 26.35 -13.28 -8.96
C LYS A 94 26.54 -14.60 -8.21
N GLN A 95 25.88 -14.76 -7.05
CA GLN A 95 25.98 -15.95 -6.21
C GLN A 95 24.74 -16.85 -6.31
N ALA A 96 23.66 -16.37 -6.92
CA ALA A 96 22.41 -17.10 -7.06
C ALA A 96 22.58 -18.32 -7.98
N LYS A 97 22.18 -19.48 -7.48
CA LYS A 97 22.03 -20.72 -8.27
C LYS A 97 20.61 -20.81 -8.81
N GLY A 98 20.32 -20.07 -9.90
CA GLY A 98 18.99 -20.04 -10.50
C GLY A 98 18.36 -18.65 -10.41
N ILE A 99 17.08 -18.59 -10.03
CA ILE A 99 16.37 -17.31 -9.89
C ILE A 99 16.80 -16.66 -8.58
N VAL A 100 17.26 -15.40 -8.66
CA VAL A 100 17.60 -14.59 -7.49
C VAL A 100 16.38 -14.51 -6.56
N LYS A 101 16.56 -14.85 -5.29
CA LYS A 101 15.52 -14.76 -4.27
C LYS A 101 15.07 -13.32 -4.08
N ARG A 102 13.76 -13.10 -4.07
CA ARG A 102 13.13 -11.79 -3.88
C ARG A 102 11.99 -11.91 -2.88
N ASP A 103 11.72 -10.82 -2.19
CA ASP A 103 10.56 -10.71 -1.32
C ASP A 103 10.12 -9.25 -1.20
N VAL A 104 8.87 -9.02 -0.82
CA VAL A 104 8.38 -7.69 -0.51
C VAL A 104 8.88 -7.29 0.87
N ILE A 105 9.77 -6.31 0.90
CA ILE A 105 10.37 -5.83 2.14
C ILE A 105 9.57 -4.69 2.79
N ARG A 106 8.74 -4.00 2.01
CA ARG A 106 7.98 -2.85 2.48
C ARG A 106 6.78 -2.57 1.57
N VAL A 107 5.67 -2.16 2.19
CA VAL A 107 4.54 -1.53 1.50
C VAL A 107 4.47 -0.08 1.95
N VAL A 108 4.49 0.85 0.99
CA VAL A 108 4.38 2.29 1.23
C VAL A 108 2.95 2.71 0.93
N THR A 109 2.34 3.40 1.88
CA THR A 109 0.98 3.96 1.80
C THR A 109 0.99 5.42 2.26
N PRO A 110 -0.06 6.22 2.00
CA PRO A 110 -0.09 7.61 2.44
C PRO A 110 0.16 7.82 3.93
N GLY A 111 -0.32 6.91 4.78
CA GLY A 111 -0.14 6.99 6.25
C GLY A 111 1.20 6.44 6.75
N THR A 112 1.92 5.64 5.93
CA THR A 112 3.18 4.99 6.32
C THR A 112 4.42 5.62 5.70
N VAL A 113 4.28 6.76 5.04
CA VAL A 113 5.42 7.55 4.53
C VAL A 113 6.24 8.08 5.70
N MET A 114 7.55 7.85 5.64
CA MET A 114 8.52 8.30 6.66
C MET A 114 9.60 9.22 6.07
N GLU A 115 9.72 9.28 4.76
CA GLU A 115 10.71 10.07 4.05
C GLU A 115 10.38 11.56 4.16
N SER A 116 11.33 12.38 4.62
CA SER A 116 11.13 13.81 4.89
C SER A 116 10.78 14.63 3.64
N ASN A 117 11.20 14.19 2.45
CA ASN A 117 10.86 14.82 1.18
C ASN A 117 9.42 14.55 0.71
N LEU A 118 8.72 13.61 1.36
CA LEU A 118 7.33 13.24 1.09
C LEU A 118 6.34 13.80 2.12
N LEU A 119 6.85 14.39 3.19
CA LEU A 119 6.07 14.93 4.29
C LEU A 119 6.02 16.45 4.19
N GLU A 120 4.85 17.03 4.42
CA GLU A 120 4.76 18.48 4.61
C GLU A 120 5.49 18.88 5.91
N GLU A 121 6.46 19.80 5.80
CA GLU A 121 7.12 20.35 6.97
C GLU A 121 6.06 20.93 7.95
N LYS A 122 6.17 20.57 9.23
CA LYS A 122 5.31 21.04 10.34
C LYS A 122 3.87 20.49 10.36
N LYS A 123 3.56 19.45 9.59
CA LYS A 123 2.27 18.78 9.64
C LYS A 123 2.45 17.32 10.03
N ASN A 124 1.64 16.85 10.98
CA ASN A 124 1.64 15.43 11.35
C ASN A 124 1.08 14.57 10.22
N ASN A 125 1.68 13.41 10.01
CA ASN A 125 1.19 12.42 9.05
C ASN A 125 0.50 11.28 9.79
N TYR A 126 -0.76 11.51 10.17
CA TYR A 126 -1.51 10.53 10.94
C TYR A 126 -2.05 9.39 10.06
N ILE A 127 -1.88 8.16 10.56
CA ILE A 127 -2.69 7.01 10.20
C ILE A 127 -3.73 6.79 11.29
N MET A 128 -4.99 6.58 10.91
CA MET A 128 -6.09 6.35 11.85
C MET A 128 -6.65 4.95 11.64
N SER A 129 -6.82 4.20 12.72
CA SER A 129 -7.53 2.92 12.69
C SER A 129 -8.90 3.09 13.33
N ILE A 130 -9.96 2.60 12.67
CA ILE A 130 -11.33 2.61 13.16
C ILE A 130 -11.84 1.16 13.21
N TYR A 131 -12.13 0.69 14.40
CA TYR A 131 -12.71 -0.62 14.66
C TYR A 131 -14.16 -0.48 15.08
N LYS A 132 -15.10 -0.87 14.20
CA LYS A 132 -16.53 -0.87 14.49
C LYS A 132 -16.98 -2.17 15.15
N ASN A 133 -17.74 -2.06 16.24
CA ASN A 133 -18.45 -3.18 16.88
C ASN A 133 -19.83 -2.72 17.35
N GLY A 134 -20.85 -3.03 16.58
CA GLY A 134 -22.21 -2.55 16.81
C GLY A 134 -22.28 -1.02 16.78
N ILE A 135 -22.64 -0.41 17.91
CA ILE A 135 -22.73 1.06 18.07
C ILE A 135 -21.45 1.69 18.62
N TYR A 136 -20.40 0.92 18.82
CA TYR A 136 -19.12 1.41 19.34
C TYR A 136 -18.07 1.45 18.24
N TYR A 137 -17.25 2.50 18.29
CA TYR A 137 -16.07 2.67 17.46
C TYR A 137 -14.84 2.82 18.34
N GLY A 138 -13.91 1.86 18.26
CA GLY A 138 -12.56 2.05 18.76
C GLY A 138 -11.76 2.85 17.73
N VAL A 139 -11.11 3.92 18.15
CA VAL A 139 -10.30 4.78 17.29
C VAL A 139 -8.89 4.83 17.84
N ALA A 140 -7.91 4.58 17.00
CA ALA A 140 -6.50 4.77 17.29
C ALA A 140 -5.87 5.65 16.20
N VAL A 141 -5.01 6.57 16.60
CA VAL A 141 -4.27 7.47 15.70
C VAL A 141 -2.80 7.37 16.00
N CYS A 142 -1.99 7.27 14.97
CA CYS A 142 -0.54 7.18 15.09
C CYS A 142 0.14 8.08 14.05
N ASP A 143 1.14 8.83 14.48
CA ASP A 143 2.12 9.45 13.59
C ASP A 143 3.44 8.70 13.74
N LEU A 144 3.85 8.00 12.68
CA LEU A 144 5.05 7.16 12.69
C LEU A 144 6.35 7.98 12.79
N THR A 145 6.31 9.25 12.41
CA THR A 145 7.50 10.11 12.40
C THR A 145 7.82 10.70 13.77
N THR A 146 6.78 10.98 14.54
CA THR A 146 6.88 11.57 15.88
C THR A 146 6.65 10.57 17.00
N ALA A 147 6.20 9.34 16.68
CA ALA A 147 5.74 8.32 17.62
C ALA A 147 4.56 8.79 18.49
N ASP A 148 3.78 9.79 18.03
CA ASP A 148 2.55 10.22 18.70
C ASP A 148 1.47 9.15 18.49
N PHE A 149 0.93 8.62 19.60
CA PHE A 149 -0.08 7.57 19.58
C PHE A 149 -1.21 7.90 20.55
N LYS A 150 -2.45 7.92 20.04
CA LYS A 150 -3.64 8.23 20.82
C LYS A 150 -4.74 7.23 20.54
N THR A 151 -5.53 6.91 21.55
CA THR A 151 -6.69 6.02 21.40
C THR A 151 -7.90 6.60 22.10
N THR A 152 -9.08 6.29 21.57
CA THR A 152 -10.36 6.61 22.20
C THR A 152 -11.44 5.60 21.81
N GLN A 153 -12.54 5.61 22.55
CA GLN A 153 -13.74 4.87 22.19
C GLN A 153 -14.92 5.84 22.06
N ILE A 154 -15.67 5.69 20.98
CA ILE A 154 -16.85 6.50 20.69
C ILE A 154 -18.06 5.57 20.72
N LYS A 155 -19.11 5.98 21.42
CA LYS A 155 -20.44 5.36 21.32
C LYS A 155 -21.28 6.19 20.38
N ASP A 156 -21.76 5.58 19.30
CA ASP A 156 -22.62 6.29 18.34
C ASP A 156 -23.98 6.56 18.94
N GLN A 157 -24.23 7.81 19.26
CA GLN A 157 -25.52 8.33 19.74
C GLN A 157 -26.07 9.45 18.85
N ASN A 158 -25.23 9.97 17.93
CA ASN A 158 -25.50 11.17 17.15
C ASN A 158 -25.30 10.93 15.64
N ASN A 159 -25.75 9.79 15.12
CA ASN A 159 -25.75 9.51 13.68
C ASN A 159 -24.36 9.69 13.03
N PHE A 160 -23.33 9.13 13.66
CA PHE A 160 -21.94 9.10 13.15
C PHE A 160 -21.17 10.45 13.21
N ILE A 161 -21.79 11.53 13.70
CA ILE A 161 -21.19 12.87 13.70
C ILE A 161 -19.92 12.91 14.57
N THR A 162 -19.94 12.32 15.75
CA THR A 162 -18.79 12.34 16.66
C THR A 162 -17.55 11.71 16.05
N LEU A 163 -17.71 10.62 15.29
CA LEU A 163 -16.59 9.99 14.60
C LEU A 163 -16.08 10.86 13.44
N LEU A 164 -16.98 11.50 12.68
CA LEU A 164 -16.58 12.44 11.63
C LEU A 164 -15.82 13.66 12.18
N ASP A 165 -16.17 14.11 13.39
CA ASP A 165 -15.46 15.22 14.05
C ASP A 165 -14.05 14.78 14.50
N GLU A 166 -13.86 13.56 15.00
CA GLU A 166 -12.53 13.02 15.30
C GLU A 166 -11.68 12.83 14.03
N ILE A 167 -12.26 12.34 12.94
CA ILE A 167 -11.56 12.28 11.65
C ILE A 167 -11.12 13.68 11.20
N SER A 168 -12.02 14.67 11.31
CA SER A 168 -11.73 16.06 10.98
C SER A 168 -10.62 16.65 11.84
N ARG A 169 -10.62 16.33 13.13
CA ARG A 169 -9.65 16.83 14.14
C ARG A 169 -8.23 16.38 13.83
N PHE A 170 -8.05 15.12 13.45
CA PHE A 170 -6.72 14.57 13.18
C PHE A 170 -6.32 14.71 11.71
N SER A 171 -7.29 14.84 10.80
CA SER A 171 -7.06 14.92 9.35
C SER A 171 -6.06 13.86 8.86
N PRO A 172 -6.33 12.55 9.13
CA PRO A 172 -5.37 11.50 8.82
C PRO A 172 -5.13 11.38 7.31
N ALA A 173 -3.92 11.00 6.92
CA ALA A 173 -3.58 10.71 5.53
C ALA A 173 -4.17 9.36 5.06
N GLU A 174 -4.38 8.45 6.01
CA GLU A 174 -4.95 7.13 5.76
C GLU A 174 -5.85 6.70 6.91
N ILE A 175 -6.97 6.05 6.59
CA ILE A 175 -7.86 5.40 7.56
C ILE A 175 -7.89 3.91 7.27
N ILE A 176 -7.60 3.10 8.30
CA ILE A 176 -7.68 1.64 8.27
C ILE A 176 -8.94 1.23 9.01
N VAL A 177 -9.76 0.38 8.40
CA VAL A 177 -11.03 -0.05 8.97
C VAL A 177 -11.14 -1.57 9.03
N ASN A 178 -11.90 -2.10 10.01
CA ASN A 178 -12.27 -3.52 10.02
C ASN A 178 -13.40 -3.83 9.02
N THR A 179 -13.63 -5.10 8.75
CA THR A 179 -14.64 -5.58 7.78
C THR A 179 -16.03 -5.02 8.08
N MET A 180 -16.47 -5.01 9.35
CA MET A 180 -17.80 -4.48 9.73
C MET A 180 -17.95 -2.99 9.39
N MET A 181 -16.92 -2.20 9.55
CA MET A 181 -16.91 -0.80 9.15
C MET A 181 -16.89 -0.65 7.63
N TYR A 182 -16.05 -1.44 6.94
CA TYR A 182 -15.90 -1.40 5.49
C TYR A 182 -17.20 -1.74 4.74
N GLU A 183 -17.96 -2.71 5.26
CA GLU A 183 -19.27 -3.13 4.73
C GLU A 183 -20.39 -2.13 5.06
N SER A 184 -20.16 -1.17 5.95
CA SER A 184 -21.15 -0.14 6.32
C SER A 184 -21.20 0.97 5.26
N VAL A 185 -21.86 0.69 4.13
CA VAL A 185 -21.88 1.55 2.94
C VAL A 185 -22.21 3.01 3.25
N GLN A 186 -23.21 3.28 4.11
CA GLN A 186 -23.64 4.64 4.46
C GLN A 186 -22.53 5.42 5.20
N GLU A 187 -21.82 4.75 6.10
CA GLU A 187 -20.76 5.37 6.90
C GLU A 187 -19.51 5.63 6.05
N ILE A 188 -19.13 4.66 5.24
CA ILE A 188 -18.02 4.78 4.29
C ILE A 188 -18.29 5.89 3.27
N SER A 189 -19.51 5.99 2.72
CA SER A 189 -19.90 7.08 1.81
C SER A 189 -19.76 8.44 2.47
N LYS A 190 -20.23 8.62 3.71
CA LYS A 190 -20.08 9.89 4.46
C LYS A 190 -18.61 10.28 4.66
N ILE A 191 -17.72 9.31 4.93
CA ILE A 191 -16.29 9.59 5.04
C ILE A 191 -15.73 10.04 3.69
N ARG A 192 -16.02 9.30 2.62
CA ARG A 192 -15.52 9.62 1.27
C ARG A 192 -16.04 10.93 0.72
N GLU A 193 -17.29 11.27 0.98
CA GLU A 193 -17.90 12.54 0.54
C GLU A 193 -17.32 13.75 1.27
N ARG A 194 -16.97 13.59 2.56
CA ARG A 194 -16.49 14.69 3.40
C ARG A 194 -14.98 14.85 3.37
N PHE A 195 -14.25 13.75 3.17
CA PHE A 195 -12.80 13.72 3.27
C PHE A 195 -12.19 13.03 2.05
N ASN A 196 -11.16 13.64 1.49
CA ASN A 196 -10.35 13.02 0.45
C ASN A 196 -9.24 12.19 1.10
N ILE A 197 -9.63 11.09 1.79
CA ILE A 197 -8.71 10.26 2.58
C ILE A 197 -8.68 8.86 1.99
N TYR A 198 -7.49 8.26 2.01
CA TYR A 198 -7.31 6.87 1.61
C TYR A 198 -7.91 5.93 2.66
N LEU A 199 -8.77 4.99 2.20
CA LEU A 199 -9.42 4.00 3.05
C LEU A 199 -8.87 2.60 2.75
N SER A 200 -8.27 1.98 3.77
CA SER A 200 -7.74 0.61 3.72
C SER A 200 -8.60 -0.34 4.56
N LEU A 201 -8.82 -1.55 4.06
CA LEU A 201 -9.37 -2.64 4.86
C LEU A 201 -8.23 -3.36 5.60
N ILE A 202 -8.34 -3.49 6.91
CA ILE A 202 -7.45 -4.33 7.68
C ILE A 202 -8.03 -5.76 7.75
N HIS A 203 -7.31 -6.73 7.20
CA HIS A 203 -7.58 -8.13 7.47
C HIS A 203 -6.91 -8.49 8.79
N ILE A 204 -7.66 -8.47 9.89
CA ILE A 204 -7.18 -9.04 11.14
C ILE A 204 -7.19 -10.55 10.94
N SER A 205 -6.05 -11.14 10.52
CA SER A 205 -5.82 -12.56 10.72
C SER A 205 -5.87 -12.78 12.24
N GLU A 206 -6.64 -13.78 12.69
CA GLU A 206 -6.66 -14.14 14.11
C GLU A 206 -5.22 -14.24 14.64
N PRO A 207 -4.94 -13.73 15.86
CA PRO A 207 -3.62 -13.86 16.43
C PRO A 207 -3.28 -15.34 16.43
N THR A 208 -2.16 -15.69 15.80
CA THR A 208 -1.60 -17.04 15.85
C THR A 208 -1.63 -17.49 17.31
N ARG A 209 -2.40 -18.56 17.61
CA ARG A 209 -2.44 -19.13 18.96
C ARG A 209 -1.01 -19.30 19.43
N PRO A 210 -0.67 -18.89 20.67
CA PRO A 210 0.64 -19.17 21.22
C PRO A 210 0.88 -20.67 21.09
N ILE A 211 1.98 -21.05 20.46
CA ILE A 211 2.42 -22.43 20.47
C ILE A 211 2.71 -22.71 21.94
N SER A 212 1.85 -23.52 22.59
CA SER A 212 2.13 -24.02 23.94
C SER A 212 3.39 -24.88 23.86
N ILE A 213 4.44 -24.38 24.51
CA ILE A 213 5.69 -25.11 24.77
C ILE A 213 5.42 -26.22 25.76
#